data_683a480fbd7f036735c4ba477f8dab33
#
_entry.id   683a480fbd7f036735c4ba477f8dab33
#
_cell.length_a   1.000
_cell.length_b   1.000
_cell.length_c   1.000
_cell.angle_alpha   90.00
_cell.angle_beta   90.00
_cell.angle_gamma   90.00
#
_symmetry.space_group_name_H-M   'P 1'
#
loop_
_entity.id
_entity.type
_entity.pdbx_description
1 polymer ?
#
loop_
_entity_poly.entity_id
_entity_poly.type
_entity_poly.pdbx_seq_one_letter_code
_entity_poly.pdbx_strand_id
1 'polypeptide(L)'
;MPTLNLERLQALRARTFRVLPKARLTSPAQAVDFVNERGFVFFWPVKGLLLPSLWTAVAGDRPVADEHDDPGHVTWGWKDNSLDKRVWYYGKILHRKATFISLEIAPYFYALSENYGDIAEDHLVAYEEGRLTLAAKLVYEALLSKGKMNTIDLRKEAHLTSKSSDSEFNRALEHLQADFKVLPVGTAEAGAWKYAYQFDITARHFPELPEKARRIGEAEARRKLAELYLGSVGAVQLRDVTRLFGWPPELSKRTLAHLVESGKLCAGLSHPQTAGEWFALTELVD
;
A
#
# COMPACT_ATOMS: atom_id res chain seq x y z
N MET A 1 -4.04 -5.83 -35.07
CA MET A 1 -4.15 -5.91 -33.61
C MET A 1 -4.82 -4.62 -33.13
N PRO A 2 -5.76 -4.67 -32.22
CA PRO A 2 -6.33 -3.46 -31.65
C PRO A 2 -5.25 -2.65 -30.95
N THR A 3 -5.36 -1.33 -31.00
CA THR A 3 -4.33 -0.41 -30.54
C THR A 3 -4.82 0.39 -29.34
N LEU A 4 -3.93 0.65 -28.40
CA LEU A 4 -4.20 1.45 -27.23
C LEU A 4 -4.34 2.93 -27.62
N ASN A 5 -5.45 3.56 -27.25
CA ASN A 5 -5.67 4.99 -27.45
C ASN A 5 -4.92 5.79 -26.38
N LEU A 6 -3.80 6.42 -26.77
CA LEU A 6 -2.92 7.13 -25.85
C LEU A 6 -3.55 8.41 -25.32
N GLU A 7 -4.37 9.10 -26.10
CA GLU A 7 -5.04 10.32 -25.64
C GLU A 7 -6.03 10.02 -24.51
N ARG A 8 -6.87 9.00 -24.69
CA ARG A 8 -7.79 8.54 -23.63
C ARG A 8 -7.03 8.04 -22.41
N LEU A 9 -5.93 7.31 -22.59
CA LEU A 9 -5.09 6.83 -21.48
C LEU A 9 -4.49 8.00 -20.68
N GLN A 10 -3.96 9.01 -21.37
CA GLN A 10 -3.43 10.21 -20.71
C GLN A 10 -4.52 10.97 -19.96
N ALA A 11 -5.70 11.14 -20.57
CA ALA A 11 -6.84 11.79 -19.94
C ALA A 11 -7.32 11.03 -18.68
N LEU A 12 -7.38 9.70 -18.74
CA LEU A 12 -7.70 8.85 -17.60
C LEU A 12 -6.68 9.06 -16.47
N ARG A 13 -5.38 8.97 -16.78
CA ARG A 13 -4.31 9.15 -15.78
C ARG A 13 -4.30 10.56 -15.21
N ALA A 14 -4.51 11.59 -16.02
CA ALA A 14 -4.61 12.97 -15.53
C ALA A 14 -5.72 13.13 -14.48
N ARG A 15 -6.84 12.44 -14.66
CA ARG A 15 -7.97 12.41 -13.73
C ARG A 15 -7.67 11.56 -12.49
N THR A 16 -7.23 10.32 -12.68
CA THR A 16 -7.06 9.36 -11.58
C THR A 16 -5.87 9.67 -10.67
N PHE A 17 -4.84 10.34 -11.18
CA PHE A 17 -3.68 10.82 -10.41
C PHE A 17 -3.89 12.25 -9.87
N ARG A 18 -5.00 12.93 -10.23
CA ARG A 18 -5.30 14.30 -9.82
C ARG A 18 -4.21 15.32 -10.21
N VAL A 19 -3.49 15.12 -11.33
CA VAL A 19 -2.36 15.97 -11.72
C VAL A 19 -2.77 17.36 -12.18
N LEU A 20 -4.00 17.51 -12.70
CA LEU A 20 -4.51 18.79 -13.19
C LEU A 20 -4.73 19.77 -12.03
N PRO A 21 -4.33 21.05 -12.14
CA PRO A 21 -4.42 22.02 -11.04
C PRO A 21 -5.81 22.11 -10.37
N LYS A 22 -6.89 22.08 -11.18
CA LYS A 22 -8.27 22.15 -10.66
C LYS A 22 -8.75 20.87 -9.97
N ALA A 23 -8.04 19.74 -10.16
CA ALA A 23 -8.39 18.44 -9.58
C ALA A 23 -7.56 18.12 -8.33
N ARG A 24 -6.57 18.94 -7.99
CA ARG A 24 -5.67 18.69 -6.85
C ARG A 24 -6.41 18.74 -5.53
N LEU A 25 -5.91 17.92 -4.61
CA LEU A 25 -6.47 17.84 -3.26
C LEU A 25 -5.99 19.02 -2.44
N THR A 26 -6.89 19.60 -1.66
CA THR A 26 -6.64 20.78 -0.83
C THR A 26 -7.00 20.58 0.64
N SER A 27 -7.55 19.40 1.01
CA SER A 27 -7.96 19.10 2.38
C SER A 27 -7.77 17.62 2.75
N PRO A 28 -7.65 17.31 4.06
CA PRO A 28 -7.62 15.92 4.54
C PRO A 28 -8.84 15.10 4.13
N ALA A 29 -10.03 15.69 4.12
CA ALA A 29 -11.26 15.01 3.72
C ALA A 29 -11.18 14.54 2.26
N GLN A 30 -10.74 15.43 1.35
CA GLN A 30 -10.52 15.08 -0.05
C GLN A 30 -9.43 13.99 -0.22
N ALA A 31 -8.42 13.96 0.66
CA ALA A 31 -7.42 12.90 0.65
C ALA A 31 -8.02 11.54 1.02
N VAL A 32 -8.92 11.48 2.02
CA VAL A 32 -9.66 10.28 2.38
C VAL A 32 -10.55 9.82 1.22
N ASP A 33 -11.30 10.74 0.61
CA ASP A 33 -12.15 10.44 -0.54
C ASP A 33 -11.33 9.90 -1.72
N PHE A 34 -10.16 10.49 -1.97
CA PHE A 34 -9.25 10.02 -3.02
C PHE A 34 -8.73 8.60 -2.76
N VAL A 35 -8.34 8.28 -1.52
CA VAL A 35 -7.93 6.91 -1.14
C VAL A 35 -9.10 5.94 -1.29
N ASN A 36 -10.30 6.33 -0.88
CA ASN A 36 -11.50 5.50 -1.02
C ASN A 36 -11.86 5.26 -2.50
N GLU A 37 -11.77 6.29 -3.34
CA GLU A 37 -12.03 6.20 -4.78
C GLU A 37 -11.03 5.30 -5.51
N ARG A 38 -9.73 5.38 -5.15
CA ARG A 38 -8.67 4.58 -5.79
C ARG A 38 -8.51 3.20 -5.17
N GLY A 39 -9.00 2.98 -3.95
CA GLY A 39 -8.81 1.79 -3.15
C GLY A 39 -7.47 1.76 -2.43
N PHE A 40 -6.39 2.09 -3.14
CA PHE A 40 -5.05 2.21 -2.56
C PHE A 40 -4.16 3.15 -3.41
N VAL A 41 -3.25 3.86 -2.73
CA VAL A 41 -2.31 4.81 -3.33
C VAL A 41 -1.00 4.85 -2.55
N PHE A 42 0.09 5.23 -3.19
CA PHE A 42 1.32 5.52 -2.49
C PHE A 42 1.25 6.86 -1.74
N PHE A 43 2.09 7.03 -0.72
CA PHE A 43 2.31 8.34 -0.12
C PHE A 43 3.09 9.24 -1.08
N TRP A 44 4.23 8.78 -1.58
CA TRP A 44 5.06 9.41 -2.60
C TRP A 44 5.15 8.57 -3.87
N PRO A 45 5.43 9.18 -5.03
CA PRO A 45 5.72 8.42 -6.24
C PRO A 45 6.90 7.47 -6.00
N VAL A 46 6.80 6.26 -6.50
CA VAL A 46 7.85 5.25 -6.39
C VAL A 46 8.44 4.99 -7.77
N LYS A 47 9.75 5.20 -7.93
CA LYS A 47 10.43 5.00 -9.21
C LYS A 47 10.22 3.58 -9.76
N GLY A 48 9.74 3.50 -10.98
CA GLY A 48 9.50 2.23 -11.69
C GLY A 48 8.21 1.52 -11.29
N LEU A 49 7.36 2.12 -10.44
CA LEU A 49 6.02 1.63 -10.11
C LEU A 49 4.99 2.70 -10.48
N LEU A 50 4.08 2.36 -11.37
CA LEU A 50 3.02 3.26 -11.78
C LEU A 50 1.80 3.05 -10.86
N LEU A 51 1.55 3.98 -9.96
CA LEU A 51 0.39 4.01 -9.09
C LEU A 51 0.15 5.47 -8.65
N PRO A 52 -1.09 5.94 -8.50
CA PRO A 52 -1.37 7.24 -7.92
C PRO A 52 -0.71 7.41 -6.54
N SER A 53 -0.29 8.64 -6.23
CA SER A 53 0.25 8.97 -4.91
C SER A 53 -0.42 10.19 -4.33
N LEU A 54 -0.45 10.26 -3.00
CA LEU A 54 -0.99 11.41 -2.30
C LEU A 54 -0.20 12.69 -2.63
N TRP A 55 1.14 12.58 -2.73
CA TRP A 55 2.00 13.67 -3.18
C TRP A 55 1.58 14.21 -4.55
N THR A 56 1.47 13.35 -5.56
CA THR A 56 1.09 13.77 -6.92
C THR A 56 -0.29 14.41 -6.93
N ALA A 57 -1.23 13.87 -6.15
CA ALA A 57 -2.58 14.40 -6.07
C ALA A 57 -2.67 15.78 -5.42
N VAL A 58 -1.67 16.19 -4.62
CA VAL A 58 -1.57 17.52 -3.98
C VAL A 58 -0.65 18.44 -4.75
N ALA A 59 0.58 17.99 -5.03
CA ALA A 59 1.65 18.82 -5.58
C ALA A 59 1.68 18.83 -7.12
N GLY A 60 0.95 17.92 -7.78
CA GLY A 60 1.02 17.68 -9.22
C GLY A 60 2.15 16.75 -9.61
N ASP A 61 2.32 16.52 -10.91
CA ASP A 61 3.34 15.63 -11.47
C ASP A 61 4.71 16.31 -11.45
N ARG A 62 5.33 16.33 -10.28
CA ARG A 62 6.68 16.84 -10.05
C ARG A 62 7.40 16.00 -9.00
N PRO A 63 8.75 16.02 -8.96
CA PRO A 63 9.53 15.36 -7.94
C PRO A 63 9.10 15.78 -6.52
N VAL A 64 9.28 14.88 -5.56
CA VAL A 64 9.12 15.21 -4.15
C VAL A 64 10.18 16.23 -3.79
N ALA A 65 9.77 17.34 -3.18
CA ALA A 65 10.67 18.40 -2.78
C ALA A 65 11.49 17.98 -1.55
N ASP A 66 12.74 18.41 -1.51
CA ASP A 66 13.63 18.19 -0.36
C ASP A 66 13.41 19.27 0.72
N GLU A 67 12.88 20.43 0.34
CA GLU A 67 12.59 21.55 1.23
C GLU A 67 11.38 21.25 2.12
N HIS A 68 11.55 21.37 3.44
CA HIS A 68 10.50 21.06 4.43
C HIS A 68 9.27 21.96 4.37
N ASP A 69 9.42 23.19 3.88
CA ASP A 69 8.37 24.19 3.75
C ASP A 69 7.62 24.13 2.41
N ASP A 70 7.95 23.17 1.54
CA ASP A 70 7.20 22.97 0.30
C ASP A 70 5.72 22.70 0.59
N PRO A 71 4.78 23.42 -0.08
CA PRO A 71 3.35 23.23 0.14
C PRO A 71 2.83 21.79 -0.05
N GLY A 72 3.52 20.96 -0.85
CA GLY A 72 3.17 19.54 -1.03
C GLY A 72 3.35 18.71 0.25
N HIS A 73 4.19 19.18 1.17
CA HIS A 73 4.42 18.49 2.46
C HIS A 73 3.27 18.61 3.46
N VAL A 74 2.22 19.36 3.15
CA VAL A 74 0.96 19.35 3.93
C VAL A 74 0.41 17.90 4.09
N THR A 75 0.74 17.02 3.16
CA THR A 75 0.40 15.58 3.19
C THR A 75 0.93 14.86 4.42
N TRP A 76 2.05 15.29 5.00
CA TRP A 76 2.58 14.75 6.26
C TRP A 76 1.59 14.96 7.41
N GLY A 77 1.15 16.20 7.60
CA GLY A 77 0.19 16.53 8.64
C GLY A 77 -1.16 15.81 8.44
N TRP A 78 -1.63 15.66 7.20
CA TRP A 78 -2.85 14.92 6.91
C TRP A 78 -2.71 13.45 7.31
N LYS A 79 -1.58 12.83 7.01
CA LYS A 79 -1.28 11.46 7.40
C LYS A 79 -1.20 11.33 8.93
N ASP A 80 -0.34 12.11 9.58
CA ASP A 80 -0.06 11.98 11.01
C ASP A 80 -1.31 12.21 11.88
N ASN A 81 -2.09 13.23 11.53
CA ASN A 81 -3.34 13.57 12.21
C ASN A 81 -4.49 12.58 11.96
N SER A 82 -4.26 11.55 11.15
CA SER A 82 -5.28 10.56 10.77
C SER A 82 -4.95 9.14 11.20
N LEU A 83 -3.75 8.89 11.74
CA LEU A 83 -3.30 7.53 12.11
C LEU A 83 -4.19 6.88 13.17
N ASP A 84 -4.65 7.64 14.15
CA ASP A 84 -5.53 7.18 15.24
C ASP A 84 -7.02 7.16 14.88
N LYS A 85 -7.41 7.83 13.78
CA LYS A 85 -8.83 8.06 13.41
C LYS A 85 -9.45 6.92 12.61
N ARG A 86 -8.67 5.91 12.25
CA ARG A 86 -9.15 4.75 11.45
C ARG A 86 -9.92 5.15 10.19
N VAL A 87 -9.45 6.19 9.47
CA VAL A 87 -10.07 6.65 8.21
C VAL A 87 -9.50 5.92 6.99
N TRP A 88 -8.33 5.31 7.14
CA TRP A 88 -7.63 4.46 6.18
C TRP A 88 -6.70 3.48 6.91
N TYR A 89 -6.26 2.46 6.20
CA TYR A 89 -5.11 1.67 6.60
C TYR A 89 -3.84 2.34 6.04
N TYR A 90 -2.83 2.55 6.88
CA TYR A 90 -1.55 3.12 6.47
C TYR A 90 -0.39 2.26 6.96
N GLY A 91 0.60 2.03 6.07
CA GLY A 91 1.80 1.26 6.42
C GLY A 91 2.74 1.11 5.24
N LYS A 92 3.88 0.45 5.46
CA LYS A 92 4.85 0.11 4.41
C LYS A 92 4.44 -1.20 3.72
N ILE A 93 3.44 -1.16 2.86
CA ILE A 93 2.80 -2.35 2.28
C ILE A 93 3.44 -2.71 0.93
N LEU A 94 3.03 -2.07 -0.15
CA LEU A 94 3.52 -2.36 -1.49
C LEU A 94 5.00 -1.98 -1.60
N HIS A 95 5.85 -2.97 -1.90
CA HIS A 95 7.31 -2.80 -1.96
C HIS A 95 7.94 -2.19 -0.70
N ARG A 96 7.31 -2.39 0.47
CA ARG A 96 7.73 -1.75 1.73
C ARG A 96 7.78 -0.22 1.63
N LYS A 97 6.91 0.34 0.76
CA LYS A 97 6.72 1.79 0.62
C LYS A 97 5.44 2.23 1.31
N ALA A 98 5.47 3.45 1.81
CA ALA A 98 4.33 4.07 2.46
C ALA A 98 3.11 4.06 1.54
N THR A 99 2.08 3.34 1.93
CA THR A 99 0.87 3.06 1.16
C THR A 99 -0.35 3.36 2.02
N PHE A 100 -1.33 4.07 1.43
CA PHE A 100 -2.66 4.20 2.00
C PHE A 100 -3.59 3.21 1.33
N ILE A 101 -4.45 2.59 2.09
CA ILE A 101 -5.45 1.63 1.61
C ILE A 101 -6.79 2.01 2.25
N SER A 102 -7.86 2.08 1.46
CA SER A 102 -9.20 2.31 2.00
C SER A 102 -9.62 1.15 2.91
N LEU A 103 -10.43 1.43 3.93
CA LEU A 103 -10.88 0.39 4.87
C LEU A 103 -11.78 -0.66 4.20
N GLU A 104 -12.41 -0.33 3.09
CA GLU A 104 -13.16 -1.28 2.26
C GLU A 104 -12.22 -2.29 1.56
N ILE A 105 -11.04 -1.84 1.15
CA ILE A 105 -10.09 -2.66 0.37
C ILE A 105 -9.04 -3.34 1.24
N ALA A 106 -8.78 -2.85 2.44
CA ALA A 106 -7.83 -3.47 3.36
C ALA A 106 -8.07 -4.99 3.60
N PRO A 107 -9.32 -5.51 3.68
CA PRO A 107 -9.56 -6.94 3.81
C PRO A 107 -9.02 -7.79 2.65
N TYR A 108 -8.99 -7.26 1.42
CA TYR A 108 -8.45 -7.97 0.26
C TYR A 108 -6.93 -8.11 0.31
N PHE A 109 -6.23 -7.09 0.81
CA PHE A 109 -4.80 -7.19 1.09
C PHE A 109 -4.52 -8.15 2.24
N TYR A 110 -5.29 -8.05 3.34
CA TYR A 110 -5.14 -8.91 4.50
C TYR A 110 -5.37 -10.39 4.15
N ALA A 111 -6.32 -10.70 3.28
CA ALA A 111 -6.59 -12.06 2.81
C ALA A 111 -5.40 -12.70 2.05
N LEU A 112 -4.45 -11.90 1.57
CA LEU A 112 -3.23 -12.35 0.91
C LEU A 112 -2.01 -12.36 1.83
N SER A 113 -2.15 -11.98 3.11
CA SER A 113 -1.02 -11.77 4.03
C SER A 113 -0.68 -12.98 4.90
N GLU A 114 -1.35 -14.11 4.74
CA GLU A 114 -1.16 -15.33 5.55
C GLU A 114 -1.32 -15.09 7.07
N ASN A 115 -2.16 -14.11 7.45
CA ASN A 115 -2.59 -13.90 8.83
C ASN A 115 -3.99 -14.48 9.02
N TYR A 116 -4.17 -15.24 10.10
CA TYR A 116 -5.45 -15.89 10.41
C TYR A 116 -6.26 -15.10 11.45
N GLY A 117 -5.65 -14.03 11.98
CA GLY A 117 -6.26 -13.16 12.98
C GLY A 117 -6.08 -13.63 14.42
N ASP A 118 -5.27 -14.65 14.64
CA ASP A 118 -4.81 -15.03 15.97
C ASP A 118 -3.56 -14.23 16.33
N ILE A 119 -3.76 -13.15 17.09
CA ILE A 119 -2.67 -12.24 17.46
C ILE A 119 -1.61 -12.89 18.36
N ALA A 120 -1.92 -14.02 19.00
CA ALA A 120 -0.97 -14.73 19.86
C ALA A 120 -0.14 -15.75 19.06
N GLU A 121 -0.70 -16.34 18.01
CA GLU A 121 -0.10 -17.48 17.30
C GLU A 121 0.44 -17.13 15.90
N ASP A 122 -0.20 -16.22 15.15
CA ASP A 122 0.15 -15.92 13.75
C ASP A 122 1.64 -15.56 13.54
N HIS A 123 2.28 -14.91 14.52
CA HIS A 123 3.69 -14.54 14.44
C HIS A 123 4.62 -15.71 14.78
N LEU A 124 4.18 -16.63 15.65
CA LEU A 124 4.96 -17.82 16.02
C LEU A 124 5.03 -18.79 14.84
N VAL A 125 3.87 -19.07 14.22
CA VAL A 125 3.80 -19.89 13.00
C VAL A 125 4.70 -19.31 11.90
N ALA A 126 4.61 -18.01 11.64
CA ALA A 126 5.44 -17.36 10.65
C ALA A 126 6.95 -17.43 10.97
N TYR A 127 7.32 -17.38 12.25
CA TYR A 127 8.71 -17.54 12.70
C TYR A 127 9.20 -18.97 12.53
N GLU A 128 8.44 -19.97 12.96
CA GLU A 128 8.77 -21.40 12.85
C GLU A 128 8.93 -21.83 11.39
N GLU A 129 8.14 -21.29 10.49
CA GLU A 129 8.24 -21.52 9.04
C GLU A 129 9.37 -20.73 8.36
N GLY A 130 10.15 -19.96 9.11
CA GLY A 130 11.26 -19.14 8.58
C GLY A 130 10.83 -17.92 7.77
N ARG A 131 9.55 -17.56 7.79
CA ARG A 131 9.00 -16.37 7.12
C ARG A 131 9.22 -15.09 7.92
N LEU A 132 9.42 -15.18 9.24
CA LEU A 132 9.66 -14.05 10.12
C LEU A 132 11.07 -14.14 10.75
N THR A 133 11.79 -13.03 10.81
CA THR A 133 13.10 -12.97 11.49
C THR A 133 12.93 -12.91 13.01
N LEU A 134 13.98 -13.30 13.77
CA LEU A 134 13.97 -13.16 15.23
C LEU A 134 13.70 -11.71 15.66
N ALA A 135 14.32 -10.72 15.02
CA ALA A 135 14.08 -9.32 15.34
C ALA A 135 12.62 -8.91 15.12
N ALA A 136 11.98 -9.38 14.05
CA ALA A 136 10.57 -9.11 13.81
C ALA A 136 9.66 -9.81 14.83
N LYS A 137 9.99 -11.06 15.22
CA LYS A 137 9.31 -11.77 16.31
C LYS A 137 9.38 -10.97 17.62
N LEU A 138 10.59 -10.54 18.03
CA LEU A 138 10.78 -9.76 19.27
C LEU A 138 10.02 -8.44 19.26
N VAL A 139 10.02 -7.71 18.13
CA VAL A 139 9.25 -6.48 17.96
C VAL A 139 7.73 -6.74 18.10
N TYR A 140 7.24 -7.81 17.51
CA TYR A 140 5.83 -8.17 17.61
C TYR A 140 5.45 -8.56 19.05
N GLU A 141 6.26 -9.40 19.71
CA GLU A 141 6.04 -9.85 21.09
C GLU A 141 6.08 -8.67 22.10
N ALA A 142 6.93 -7.67 21.87
CA ALA A 142 6.93 -6.45 22.65
C ALA A 142 5.57 -5.73 22.56
N LEU A 143 5.03 -5.57 21.36
CA LEU A 143 3.69 -4.98 21.15
C LEU A 143 2.57 -5.88 21.70
N LEU A 144 2.73 -7.19 21.61
CA LEU A 144 1.75 -8.15 22.14
C LEU A 144 1.62 -8.00 23.65
N SER A 145 2.75 -7.94 24.36
CA SER A 145 2.80 -7.91 25.84
C SER A 145 2.49 -6.53 26.43
N LYS A 146 2.94 -5.45 25.78
CA LYS A 146 2.86 -4.09 26.36
C LYS A 146 1.79 -3.21 25.71
N GLY A 147 1.23 -3.62 24.56
CA GLY A 147 0.31 -2.80 23.79
C GLY A 147 1.01 -1.79 22.89
N LYS A 148 0.29 -0.74 22.52
CA LYS A 148 0.78 0.34 21.66
C LYS A 148 2.03 1.02 22.23
N MET A 149 3.09 1.15 21.41
CA MET A 149 4.36 1.75 21.83
C MET A 149 4.94 2.68 20.77
N ASN A 150 5.64 3.74 21.20
CA ASN A 150 6.44 4.53 20.29
C ASN A 150 7.71 3.76 19.86
N THR A 151 8.30 4.18 18.75
CA THR A 151 9.48 3.51 18.14
C THR A 151 10.65 3.34 19.12
N ILE A 152 10.87 4.30 20.03
CA ILE A 152 12.01 4.29 20.96
C ILE A 152 11.80 3.24 22.05
N ASP A 153 10.62 3.23 22.66
CA ASP A 153 10.29 2.27 23.70
C ASP A 153 10.13 0.87 23.12
N LEU A 154 9.52 0.74 21.95
CA LEU A 154 9.43 -0.53 21.22
C LEU A 154 10.81 -1.15 20.97
N ARG A 155 11.77 -0.32 20.60
CA ARG A 155 13.14 -0.74 20.35
C ARG A 155 13.84 -1.22 21.63
N LYS A 156 13.57 -0.57 22.76
CA LYS A 156 14.09 -1.00 24.08
C LYS A 156 13.48 -2.32 24.51
N GLU A 157 12.16 -2.45 24.42
CA GLU A 157 11.45 -3.67 24.83
C GLU A 157 11.83 -4.88 23.96
N ALA A 158 12.06 -4.66 22.66
CA ALA A 158 12.55 -5.69 21.73
C ALA A 158 14.06 -6.00 21.88
N HIS A 159 14.78 -5.37 22.83
CA HIS A 159 16.22 -5.54 23.05
C HIS A 159 17.10 -5.22 21.83
N LEU A 160 16.66 -4.28 20.96
CA LEU A 160 17.36 -3.90 19.73
C LEU A 160 17.94 -2.47 19.81
N THR A 161 18.60 -2.12 20.93
CA THR A 161 19.08 -0.75 21.20
C THR A 161 20.50 -0.45 20.72
N SER A 162 21.29 -1.46 20.33
CA SER A 162 22.64 -1.24 19.84
C SER A 162 22.64 -0.51 18.48
N LYS A 163 23.68 0.27 18.18
CA LYS A 163 23.81 0.89 16.83
C LYS A 163 23.84 -0.15 15.69
N SER A 164 24.39 -1.33 15.95
CA SER A 164 24.42 -2.42 14.98
C SER A 164 23.05 -3.00 14.67
N SER A 165 22.08 -2.88 15.59
CA SER A 165 20.71 -3.37 15.41
C SER A 165 19.76 -2.35 14.76
N ASP A 166 20.21 -1.12 14.44
CA ASP A 166 19.36 -0.09 13.83
C ASP A 166 18.72 -0.56 12.51
N SER A 167 19.54 -1.11 11.62
CA SER A 167 19.04 -1.59 10.33
C SER A 167 18.19 -2.85 10.46
N GLU A 168 18.45 -3.68 11.47
CA GLU A 168 17.68 -4.88 11.76
C GLU A 168 16.29 -4.53 12.29
N PHE A 169 16.19 -3.63 13.26
CA PHE A 169 14.93 -3.12 13.80
C PHE A 169 14.06 -2.47 12.70
N ASN A 170 14.65 -1.60 11.87
CA ASN A 170 13.92 -0.95 10.79
C ASN A 170 13.40 -1.96 9.76
N ARG A 171 14.22 -2.95 9.37
CA ARG A 171 13.79 -4.03 8.47
C ARG A 171 12.69 -4.91 9.09
N ALA A 172 12.80 -5.17 10.41
CA ALA A 172 11.76 -5.90 11.13
C ALA A 172 10.41 -5.17 11.10
N LEU A 173 10.39 -3.87 11.41
CA LEU A 173 9.18 -3.05 11.30
C LEU A 173 8.63 -2.97 9.88
N GLU A 174 9.49 -2.84 8.87
CA GLU A 174 9.06 -2.83 7.46
C GLU A 174 8.43 -4.16 7.05
N HIS A 175 9.02 -5.26 7.48
CA HIS A 175 8.52 -6.61 7.22
C HIS A 175 7.15 -6.81 7.88
N LEU A 176 7.04 -6.55 9.18
CA LEU A 176 5.79 -6.68 9.93
C LEU A 176 4.66 -5.82 9.35
N GLN A 177 4.98 -4.61 8.84
CA GLN A 177 3.98 -3.78 8.15
C GLN A 177 3.57 -4.40 6.81
N ALA A 178 4.53 -4.84 6.00
CA ALA A 178 4.24 -5.46 4.70
C ALA A 178 3.36 -6.71 4.83
N ASP A 179 3.53 -7.45 5.93
CA ASP A 179 2.76 -8.65 6.26
C ASP A 179 1.46 -8.36 7.03
N PHE A 180 1.04 -7.09 7.13
CA PHE A 180 -0.17 -6.72 7.87
C PHE A 180 -0.20 -7.17 9.34
N LYS A 181 0.96 -7.38 9.95
CA LYS A 181 1.06 -7.75 11.39
C LYS A 181 1.04 -6.53 12.30
N VAL A 182 1.71 -5.44 11.92
CA VAL A 182 1.75 -4.18 12.66
C VAL A 182 1.53 -2.98 11.75
N LEU A 183 1.10 -1.86 12.33
CA LEU A 183 0.94 -0.60 11.61
C LEU A 183 1.24 0.60 12.52
N PRO A 184 1.60 1.76 11.98
CA PRO A 184 1.63 3.00 12.76
C PRO A 184 0.20 3.46 13.06
N VAL A 185 -0.05 3.77 14.34
CA VAL A 185 -1.38 4.13 14.87
C VAL A 185 -1.40 5.50 15.52
N GLY A 186 -0.33 6.25 15.41
CA GLY A 186 -0.21 7.59 15.98
C GLY A 186 1.23 8.07 15.97
N THR A 187 1.42 9.25 16.53
CA THR A 187 2.72 9.87 16.79
C THR A 187 2.87 10.21 18.26
N ALA A 188 4.10 10.29 18.75
CA ALA A 188 4.44 10.68 20.12
C ALA A 188 5.58 11.71 20.09
N GLU A 189 5.58 12.62 21.07
CA GLU A 189 6.71 13.51 21.34
C GLU A 189 7.82 12.73 22.05
N ALA A 190 8.66 12.05 21.28
CA ALA A 190 9.75 11.25 21.80
C ALA A 190 11.02 11.40 20.94
N GLY A 191 12.18 11.14 21.54
CA GLY A 191 13.49 11.22 20.89
C GLY A 191 13.99 12.65 20.65
N ALA A 192 15.15 12.73 20.00
CA ALA A 192 15.85 13.99 19.73
C ALA A 192 15.03 14.98 18.87
N TRP A 193 14.20 14.46 17.98
CA TRP A 193 13.36 15.24 17.07
C TRP A 193 11.96 15.51 17.61
N LYS A 194 11.64 15.09 18.86
CA LYS A 194 10.31 15.15 19.47
C LYS A 194 9.21 14.58 18.56
N TYR A 195 9.56 13.58 17.77
CA TYR A 195 8.67 12.90 16.86
C TYR A 195 9.05 11.43 16.74
N ALA A 196 8.10 10.55 17.03
CA ALA A 196 8.23 9.11 16.83
C ALA A 196 6.87 8.51 16.49
N TYR A 197 6.82 7.57 15.54
CA TYR A 197 5.62 6.78 15.32
C TYR A 197 5.30 5.92 16.52
N GLN A 198 4.00 5.78 16.80
CA GLN A 198 3.46 4.73 17.67
C GLN A 198 2.96 3.59 16.82
N PHE A 199 3.36 2.37 17.18
CA PHE A 199 2.95 1.15 16.50
C PHE A 199 2.02 0.31 17.36
N ASP A 200 1.12 -0.44 16.71
CA ASP A 200 0.31 -1.47 17.36
C ASP A 200 0.10 -2.65 16.40
N ILE A 201 -0.41 -3.76 16.94
CA ILE A 201 -0.80 -4.95 16.17
C ILE A 201 -2.03 -4.63 15.33
N THR A 202 -1.96 -4.96 14.05
CA THR A 202 -3.02 -4.67 13.07
C THR A 202 -4.38 -5.20 13.51
N ALA A 203 -4.47 -6.46 13.92
CA ALA A 203 -5.72 -7.07 14.34
C ALA A 203 -6.25 -6.54 15.69
N ARG A 204 -5.41 -5.88 16.49
CA ARG A 204 -5.84 -5.15 17.71
C ARG A 204 -6.40 -3.78 17.33
N HIS A 205 -5.77 -3.09 16.40
CA HIS A 205 -6.21 -1.76 15.96
C HIS A 205 -7.47 -1.84 15.06
N PHE A 206 -7.55 -2.86 14.21
CA PHE A 206 -8.70 -3.14 13.33
C PHE A 206 -9.24 -4.54 13.59
N PRO A 207 -9.97 -4.78 14.70
CA PRO A 207 -10.41 -6.12 15.10
C PRO A 207 -11.38 -6.76 14.11
N GLU A 208 -12.09 -5.97 13.29
CA GLU A 208 -12.98 -6.48 12.26
C GLU A 208 -12.25 -6.95 10.98
N LEU A 209 -10.99 -6.56 10.80
CA LEU A 209 -10.24 -6.82 9.56
C LEU A 209 -10.03 -8.32 9.29
N PRO A 210 -9.56 -9.14 10.25
CA PRO A 210 -9.42 -10.58 10.06
C PRO A 210 -10.74 -11.27 9.70
N GLU A 211 -11.84 -10.89 10.36
CA GLU A 211 -13.15 -11.49 10.12
C GLU A 211 -13.69 -11.17 8.72
N LYS A 212 -13.52 -9.94 8.26
CA LYS A 212 -13.87 -9.56 6.89
C LYS A 212 -13.02 -10.30 5.87
N ALA A 213 -11.72 -10.45 6.13
CA ALA A 213 -10.78 -11.11 5.24
C ALA A 213 -11.03 -12.61 5.09
N ARG A 214 -11.45 -13.31 6.14
CA ARG A 214 -11.78 -14.77 6.10
C ARG A 214 -12.80 -15.14 5.05
N ARG A 215 -13.67 -14.21 4.65
CA ARG A 215 -14.72 -14.42 3.64
C ARG A 215 -14.23 -14.20 2.21
N ILE A 216 -12.99 -13.75 2.04
CA ILE A 216 -12.41 -13.38 0.75
C ILE A 216 -11.41 -14.44 0.33
N GLY A 217 -11.71 -15.14 -0.77
CA GLY A 217 -10.75 -16.07 -1.36
C GLY A 217 -9.57 -15.34 -2.03
N GLU A 218 -8.38 -15.94 -2.03
CA GLU A 218 -7.18 -15.33 -2.61
C GLU A 218 -7.34 -14.91 -4.08
N ALA A 219 -8.02 -15.76 -4.89
CA ALA A 219 -8.25 -15.44 -6.30
C ALA A 219 -9.18 -14.22 -6.46
N GLU A 220 -10.18 -14.10 -5.58
CA GLU A 220 -11.07 -12.93 -5.52
C GLU A 220 -10.28 -11.68 -5.10
N ALA A 221 -9.46 -11.79 -4.06
CA ALA A 221 -8.62 -10.71 -3.59
C ALA A 221 -7.71 -10.18 -4.70
N ARG A 222 -7.00 -11.07 -5.40
CA ARG A 222 -6.12 -10.67 -6.53
C ARG A 222 -6.91 -9.99 -7.65
N ARG A 223 -8.09 -10.50 -8.00
CA ARG A 223 -8.94 -9.88 -9.05
C ARG A 223 -9.38 -8.48 -8.65
N LYS A 224 -9.88 -8.31 -7.41
CA LYS A 224 -10.32 -6.99 -6.92
C LYS A 224 -9.18 -5.98 -6.91
N LEU A 225 -8.00 -6.37 -6.41
CA LEU A 225 -6.83 -5.48 -6.36
C LEU A 225 -6.31 -5.13 -7.77
N ALA A 226 -6.25 -6.09 -8.69
CA ALA A 226 -5.84 -5.85 -10.06
C ALA A 226 -6.85 -4.95 -10.82
N GLU A 227 -8.15 -5.13 -10.60
CA GLU A 227 -9.21 -4.28 -11.16
C GLU A 227 -9.06 -2.82 -10.72
N LEU A 228 -8.86 -2.57 -9.41
CA LEU A 228 -8.64 -1.22 -8.87
C LEU A 228 -7.34 -0.59 -9.41
N TYR A 229 -6.29 -1.40 -9.52
CA TYR A 229 -5.04 -0.96 -10.10
C TYR A 229 -5.24 -0.50 -11.55
N LEU A 230 -5.85 -1.34 -12.39
CA LEU A 230 -6.14 -0.99 -13.78
C LEU A 230 -7.11 0.18 -13.90
N GLY A 231 -8.11 0.27 -13.03
CA GLY A 231 -9.00 1.42 -12.93
C GLY A 231 -8.27 2.74 -12.59
N SER A 232 -7.10 2.64 -11.98
CA SER A 232 -6.26 3.80 -11.67
C SER A 232 -5.27 4.15 -12.79
N VAL A 233 -4.66 3.14 -13.46
CA VAL A 233 -3.56 3.36 -14.42
C VAL A 233 -3.97 3.13 -15.87
N GLY A 234 -5.14 2.54 -16.12
CA GLY A 234 -5.77 2.35 -17.42
C GLY A 234 -5.23 1.19 -18.23
N ALA A 235 -3.92 1.08 -18.36
CA ALA A 235 -3.26 0.05 -19.16
C ALA A 235 -1.95 -0.38 -18.50
N VAL A 236 -1.64 -1.69 -18.60
CA VAL A 236 -0.45 -2.32 -18.03
C VAL A 236 0.07 -3.44 -18.90
N GLN A 237 1.32 -3.83 -18.69
CA GLN A 237 1.87 -5.12 -19.11
C GLN A 237 1.84 -6.09 -17.92
N LEU A 238 1.94 -7.40 -18.19
CA LEU A 238 2.00 -8.43 -17.15
C LEU A 238 3.07 -8.12 -16.08
N ARG A 239 4.24 -7.66 -16.53
CA ARG A 239 5.36 -7.29 -15.64
C ARG A 239 5.01 -6.17 -14.65
N ASP A 240 4.10 -5.27 -14.99
CA ASP A 240 3.73 -4.15 -14.14
C ASP A 240 2.88 -4.63 -12.96
N VAL A 241 1.95 -5.56 -13.21
CA VAL A 241 1.16 -6.23 -12.16
C VAL A 241 2.05 -7.06 -11.25
N THR A 242 2.90 -7.92 -11.85
CA THR A 242 3.87 -8.74 -11.12
C THR A 242 4.78 -7.88 -10.24
N ARG A 243 5.30 -6.77 -10.81
CA ARG A 243 6.18 -5.86 -10.08
C ARG A 243 5.44 -5.13 -8.97
N LEU A 244 4.23 -4.60 -9.20
CA LEU A 244 3.52 -3.83 -8.18
C LEU A 244 3.13 -4.69 -6.98
N PHE A 245 2.58 -5.87 -7.21
CA PHE A 245 2.03 -6.71 -6.14
C PHE A 245 3.01 -7.77 -5.62
N GLY A 246 4.12 -8.03 -6.31
CA GLY A 246 5.04 -9.10 -5.97
C GLY A 246 4.49 -10.51 -6.21
N TRP A 247 3.37 -10.64 -6.95
CA TRP A 247 2.77 -11.94 -7.23
C TRP A 247 3.60 -12.74 -8.23
N PRO A 248 3.63 -14.09 -8.13
CA PRO A 248 4.19 -14.94 -9.16
C PRO A 248 3.59 -14.62 -10.54
N PRO A 249 4.38 -14.67 -11.63
CA PRO A 249 3.91 -14.34 -12.98
C PRO A 249 2.66 -15.12 -13.40
N GLU A 250 2.57 -16.41 -13.05
CA GLU A 250 1.42 -17.25 -13.39
C GLU A 250 0.14 -16.81 -12.67
N LEU A 251 0.22 -16.36 -11.43
CA LEU A 251 -0.94 -15.84 -10.70
C LEU A 251 -1.37 -14.49 -11.29
N SER A 252 -0.42 -13.62 -11.63
CA SER A 252 -0.70 -12.35 -12.30
C SER A 252 -1.36 -12.57 -13.67
N LYS A 253 -0.84 -13.52 -14.47
CA LYS A 253 -1.40 -13.89 -15.77
C LYS A 253 -2.83 -14.41 -15.64
N ARG A 254 -3.07 -15.35 -14.72
CA ARG A 254 -4.42 -15.89 -14.44
C ARG A 254 -5.39 -14.81 -14.01
N THR A 255 -4.96 -13.88 -13.17
CA THR A 255 -5.78 -12.75 -12.70
C THR A 255 -6.18 -11.85 -13.86
N LEU A 256 -5.23 -11.47 -14.73
CA LEU A 256 -5.51 -10.65 -15.90
C LEU A 256 -6.43 -11.37 -16.91
N ALA A 257 -6.17 -12.66 -17.18
CA ALA A 257 -7.02 -13.46 -18.05
C ALA A 257 -8.49 -13.47 -17.60
N HIS A 258 -8.73 -13.65 -16.30
CA HIS A 258 -10.08 -13.60 -15.75
C HIS A 258 -10.74 -12.23 -15.91
N LEU A 259 -9.99 -11.13 -15.77
CA LEU A 259 -10.54 -9.79 -16.02
C LEU A 259 -10.86 -9.56 -17.51
N VAL A 260 -10.11 -10.18 -18.41
CA VAL A 260 -10.42 -10.17 -19.87
C VAL A 260 -11.69 -10.99 -20.13
N GLU A 261 -11.79 -12.22 -19.62
CA GLU A 261 -12.95 -13.09 -19.76
C GLU A 261 -14.24 -12.44 -19.23
N SER A 262 -14.14 -11.65 -18.18
CA SER A 262 -15.27 -10.90 -17.60
C SER A 262 -15.60 -9.60 -18.36
N GLY A 263 -14.91 -9.31 -19.47
CA GLY A 263 -15.16 -8.13 -20.31
C GLY A 263 -14.66 -6.80 -19.71
N LYS A 264 -13.93 -6.82 -18.59
CA LYS A 264 -13.38 -5.63 -17.96
C LYS A 264 -12.14 -5.10 -18.65
N LEU A 265 -11.38 -6.00 -19.30
CA LEU A 265 -10.14 -5.69 -19.99
C LEU A 265 -10.14 -6.23 -21.42
N CYS A 266 -9.38 -5.56 -22.28
CA CYS A 266 -8.88 -6.09 -23.54
C CYS A 266 -7.42 -6.53 -23.39
N ALA A 267 -7.05 -7.64 -24.04
CA ALA A 267 -5.68 -8.17 -24.13
C ALA A 267 -5.15 -8.13 -25.55
N GLY A 268 -3.86 -8.42 -25.72
CA GLY A 268 -3.23 -8.49 -27.05
C GLY A 268 -3.13 -7.14 -27.73
N LEU A 269 -3.11 -6.05 -26.97
CA LEU A 269 -3.05 -4.70 -27.49
C LEU A 269 -1.61 -4.32 -27.83
N SER A 270 -1.44 -3.54 -28.92
CA SER A 270 -0.19 -2.85 -29.21
C SER A 270 -0.19 -1.45 -28.61
N HIS A 271 0.97 -1.03 -28.08
CA HIS A 271 1.19 0.34 -27.64
C HIS A 271 2.04 1.06 -28.70
N PRO A 272 1.64 2.25 -29.19
CA PRO A 272 2.35 2.92 -30.28
C PRO A 272 3.83 3.23 -30.02
N GLN A 273 4.23 3.35 -28.74
CA GLN A 273 5.59 3.77 -28.36
C GLN A 273 6.36 2.71 -27.57
N THR A 274 5.72 1.61 -27.15
CA THR A 274 6.36 0.64 -26.24
C THR A 274 6.06 -0.78 -26.69
N ALA A 275 7.11 -1.56 -26.90
CA ALA A 275 6.98 -2.97 -27.29
C ALA A 275 6.36 -3.83 -26.17
N GLY A 276 5.75 -4.94 -26.59
CA GLY A 276 5.15 -5.95 -25.72
C GLY A 276 3.62 -5.97 -25.76
N GLU A 277 3.05 -6.97 -25.13
CA GLU A 277 1.60 -7.15 -25.02
C GLU A 277 1.05 -6.31 -23.87
N TRP A 278 -0.06 -5.63 -24.14
CA TRP A 278 -0.74 -4.76 -23.18
C TRP A 278 -2.13 -5.27 -22.84
N PHE A 279 -2.53 -5.02 -21.61
CA PHE A 279 -3.88 -5.16 -21.08
C PHE A 279 -4.40 -3.77 -20.74
N ALA A 280 -5.59 -3.44 -21.18
CA ALA A 280 -6.19 -2.14 -20.91
C ALA A 280 -7.69 -2.24 -20.63
N LEU A 281 -8.22 -1.22 -19.95
CA LEU A 281 -9.66 -1.04 -19.84
C LEU A 281 -10.29 -0.96 -21.24
N THR A 282 -11.44 -1.57 -21.44
CA THR A 282 -12.12 -1.66 -22.74
C THR A 282 -12.37 -0.30 -23.39
N GLU A 283 -12.62 0.72 -22.61
CA GLU A 283 -12.85 2.10 -23.04
C GLU A 283 -11.60 2.80 -23.64
N LEU A 284 -10.42 2.21 -23.47
CA LEU A 284 -9.14 2.76 -23.95
C LEU A 284 -8.66 2.14 -25.26
N VAL A 285 -9.49 1.33 -25.90
CA VAL A 285 -9.14 0.60 -27.14
C VAL A 285 -9.85 1.22 -28.33
N ASP A 286 -9.13 1.39 -29.44
CA ASP A 286 -9.65 1.79 -30.76
C ASP A 286 -10.03 0.60 -31.61
#